data_818a6370ac48ea5516915ecb0236f40a
#
_entry.id   818a6370ac48ea5516915ecb0236f40a
#
_cell.length_a   1.000
_cell.length_b   1.000
_cell.length_c   1.000
_cell.angle_alpha   90.00
_cell.angle_beta   90.00
_cell.angle_gamma   90.00
#
_symmetry.space_group_name_H-M   'P 1'
#
loop_
_entity.id
_entity.type
_entity.pdbx_description
1 polymer ?
#
loop_
_entity_poly.entity_id
_entity_poly.type
_entity_poly.pdbx_seq_one_letter_code
_entity_poly.pdbx_strand_id
1 'polypeptide(L)'
;MTAIGALIGLSLSILLIIRKLSPTYSLIIGAIVGGLLGGLSLNETVTVMTEGVKEVTPAVLRILTAGVLSGILIQTGATTVISNAIINKMGEKRVFMALALATMLLCAVGVFIDVAVITVAPVALSIGKRLNLSPSVLLIAMIGGGKCGNIISPNPNTIIAAGNFNADLSAVMFANILPAVIGLFFTVFVIVRLMPQTVKNKKTMMQTEDKEEERNLPSLRTSLIAPVVTIVLLALRPAAGINIDPLIALPVGGLCGAICMKQWKNILPSIEYGLQKMSVVAILLIGTGTIAGIIKNSSLKDWILTGLDHAHMSDALIAPISGALMSAATASTTAGATLASSSFAETILAIGISAVWGAAMINSGATVLDHLPHGSFFHATGGVCELNFKERLKLIPYESLIGIVLAAGTTILYIISN
;
A
#
# COMPACT_ATOMS: atom_id res chain seq x y z
N MET A 1 -3.93 5.85 -31.73
CA MET A 1 -4.66 6.81 -30.87
C MET A 1 -3.73 7.94 -30.49
N THR A 2 -4.25 9.19 -30.34
CA THR A 2 -3.43 10.36 -30.00
C THR A 2 -3.06 10.41 -28.51
N ALA A 3 -1.86 10.98 -28.20
CA ALA A 3 -1.45 11.22 -26.81
C ALA A 3 -2.40 12.18 -26.08
N ILE A 4 -2.93 13.19 -26.79
CA ILE A 4 -3.86 14.17 -26.22
C ILE A 4 -5.14 13.48 -25.70
N GLY A 5 -5.70 12.54 -26.47
CA GLY A 5 -6.88 11.79 -26.05
C GLY A 5 -6.61 11.00 -24.77
N ALA A 6 -5.47 10.28 -24.68
CA ALA A 6 -5.08 9.55 -23.46
C ALA A 6 -4.90 10.48 -22.26
N LEU A 7 -4.24 11.62 -22.44
CA LEU A 7 -4.05 12.63 -21.38
C LEU A 7 -5.37 13.24 -20.89
N ILE A 8 -6.29 13.56 -21.79
CA ILE A 8 -7.63 14.05 -21.43
C ILE A 8 -8.39 12.99 -20.65
N GLY A 9 -8.37 11.74 -21.10
CA GLY A 9 -9.02 10.63 -20.42
C GLY A 9 -8.47 10.41 -19.00
N LEU A 10 -7.15 10.39 -18.85
CA LEU A 10 -6.49 10.25 -17.55
C LEU A 10 -6.78 11.45 -16.63
N SER A 11 -6.68 12.67 -17.16
CA SER A 11 -6.96 13.90 -16.40
C SER A 11 -8.41 13.98 -15.95
N LEU A 12 -9.35 13.59 -16.82
CA LEU A 12 -10.77 13.50 -16.47
C LEU A 12 -11.01 12.46 -15.37
N SER A 13 -10.39 11.29 -15.46
CA SER A 13 -10.46 10.26 -14.42
C SER A 13 -10.02 10.80 -13.07
N ILE A 14 -8.86 11.47 -13.02
CA ILE A 14 -8.32 12.07 -11.80
C ILE A 14 -9.26 13.16 -11.26
N LEU A 15 -9.78 14.04 -12.12
CA LEU A 15 -10.70 15.08 -11.74
C LEU A 15 -11.98 14.51 -11.10
N LEU A 16 -12.56 13.46 -11.69
CA LEU A 16 -13.75 12.79 -11.18
C LEU A 16 -13.49 12.10 -9.83
N ILE A 17 -12.33 11.48 -9.65
CA ILE A 17 -11.90 10.89 -8.35
C ILE A 17 -11.81 11.99 -7.28
N ILE A 18 -11.16 13.12 -7.59
CA ILE A 18 -11.07 14.27 -6.67
C ILE A 18 -12.47 14.83 -6.34
N ARG A 19 -13.40 14.78 -7.31
CA ARG A 19 -14.83 15.13 -7.10
C ARG A 19 -15.62 14.06 -6.35
N LYS A 20 -14.94 13.03 -5.79
CA LYS A 20 -15.53 11.93 -4.99
C LYS A 20 -16.44 10.98 -5.77
N LEU A 21 -16.36 10.93 -7.08
CA LEU A 21 -16.94 9.83 -7.85
C LEU A 21 -16.13 8.56 -7.59
N SER A 22 -16.79 7.40 -7.60
CA SER A 22 -16.11 6.11 -7.45
C SER A 22 -14.91 6.00 -8.39
N PRO A 23 -13.70 5.65 -7.91
CA PRO A 23 -12.51 5.54 -8.75
C PRO A 23 -12.71 4.63 -9.97
N THR A 24 -13.39 3.51 -9.82
CA THR A 24 -13.68 2.58 -10.92
C THR A 24 -14.49 3.23 -12.02
N TYR A 25 -15.60 3.91 -11.68
CA TYR A 25 -16.42 4.61 -12.68
C TYR A 25 -15.67 5.78 -13.30
N SER A 26 -14.89 6.52 -12.50
CA SER A 26 -14.07 7.63 -13.00
C SER A 26 -13.10 7.17 -14.09
N LEU A 27 -12.45 6.02 -13.88
CA LEU A 27 -11.50 5.44 -14.82
C LEU A 27 -12.20 4.93 -16.09
N ILE A 28 -13.35 4.28 -15.96
CA ILE A 28 -14.14 3.82 -17.11
C ILE A 28 -14.60 5.00 -17.95
N ILE A 29 -15.16 6.06 -17.32
CA ILE A 29 -15.59 7.27 -18.02
C ILE A 29 -14.40 7.94 -18.72
N GLY A 30 -13.28 8.09 -18.01
CA GLY A 30 -12.06 8.65 -18.61
C GLY A 30 -11.53 7.82 -19.77
N ALA A 31 -11.58 6.49 -19.68
CA ALA A 31 -11.19 5.60 -20.77
C ALA A 31 -12.08 5.78 -22.02
N ILE A 32 -13.40 5.86 -21.83
CA ILE A 32 -14.34 6.10 -22.94
C ILE A 32 -14.06 7.46 -23.59
N VAL A 33 -14.02 8.52 -22.80
CA VAL A 33 -13.77 9.88 -23.31
C VAL A 33 -12.40 9.99 -23.96
N GLY A 34 -11.37 9.42 -23.33
CA GLY A 34 -10.01 9.41 -23.86
C GLY A 34 -9.87 8.66 -25.18
N GLY A 35 -10.54 7.50 -25.31
CA GLY A 35 -10.57 6.73 -26.56
C GLY A 35 -11.22 7.50 -27.71
N LEU A 36 -12.40 8.03 -27.48
CA LEU A 36 -13.15 8.80 -28.50
C LEU A 36 -12.41 10.07 -28.91
N LEU A 37 -11.94 10.88 -27.97
CA LEU A 37 -11.16 12.09 -28.26
C LEU A 37 -9.78 11.76 -28.83
N GLY A 38 -9.28 10.55 -28.60
CA GLY A 38 -8.03 10.03 -29.16
C GLY A 38 -8.17 9.53 -30.61
N GLY A 39 -9.38 9.54 -31.18
CA GLY A 39 -9.66 9.19 -32.57
C GLY A 39 -10.11 7.75 -32.78
N LEU A 40 -10.44 7.01 -31.72
CA LEU A 40 -11.04 5.68 -31.83
C LEU A 40 -12.56 5.77 -32.01
N SER A 41 -13.13 4.82 -32.74
CA SER A 41 -14.57 4.59 -32.76
C SER A 41 -15.05 4.02 -31.43
N LEU A 42 -16.37 4.01 -31.17
CA LEU A 42 -16.95 3.39 -29.96
C LEU A 42 -16.55 1.93 -29.79
N ASN A 43 -16.62 1.16 -30.86
CA ASN A 43 -16.29 -0.27 -30.82
C ASN A 43 -14.78 -0.50 -30.56
N GLU A 44 -13.91 0.23 -31.21
CA GLU A 44 -12.47 0.18 -30.97
C GLU A 44 -12.13 0.59 -29.53
N THR A 45 -12.77 1.64 -29.01
CA THR A 45 -12.59 2.06 -27.63
C THR A 45 -12.93 0.93 -26.64
N VAL A 46 -14.08 0.27 -26.83
CA VAL A 46 -14.50 -0.86 -25.98
C VAL A 46 -13.52 -2.05 -26.12
N THR A 47 -13.05 -2.33 -27.32
CA THR A 47 -12.07 -3.41 -27.55
C THR A 47 -10.78 -3.16 -26.79
N VAL A 48 -10.21 -1.97 -26.96
CA VAL A 48 -8.97 -1.54 -26.28
C VAL A 48 -9.12 -1.56 -24.76
N MET A 49 -10.25 -1.07 -24.23
CA MET A 49 -10.57 -1.13 -22.80
C MET A 49 -10.61 -2.57 -22.30
N THR A 50 -11.25 -3.47 -23.05
CA THR A 50 -11.40 -4.89 -22.68
C THR A 50 -10.06 -5.63 -22.70
N GLU A 51 -9.20 -5.32 -23.66
CA GLU A 51 -7.82 -5.86 -23.70
C GLU A 51 -7.02 -5.42 -22.49
N GLY A 52 -7.08 -4.15 -22.10
CA GLY A 52 -6.44 -3.65 -20.89
C GLY A 52 -6.95 -4.34 -19.62
N VAL A 53 -8.25 -4.67 -19.54
CA VAL A 53 -8.80 -5.46 -18.41
C VAL A 53 -8.25 -6.89 -18.40
N LYS A 54 -8.09 -7.54 -19.55
CA LYS A 54 -7.50 -8.89 -19.63
C LYS A 54 -6.08 -8.91 -19.05
N GLU A 55 -5.29 -7.88 -19.29
CA GLU A 55 -3.91 -7.79 -18.78
C GLU A 55 -3.82 -7.71 -17.25
N VAL A 56 -4.78 -7.07 -16.59
CA VAL A 56 -4.81 -6.96 -15.13
C VAL A 56 -5.47 -8.15 -14.42
N THR A 57 -6.11 -9.06 -15.16
CA THR A 57 -6.82 -10.21 -14.58
C THR A 57 -5.95 -11.09 -13.67
N PRO A 58 -4.68 -11.42 -13.98
CA PRO A 58 -3.83 -12.18 -13.07
C PRO A 58 -3.61 -11.47 -11.72
N ALA A 59 -3.45 -10.14 -11.73
CA ALA A 59 -3.32 -9.35 -10.51
C ALA A 59 -4.62 -9.35 -9.69
N VAL A 60 -5.79 -9.26 -10.35
CA VAL A 60 -7.10 -9.39 -9.69
C VAL A 60 -7.19 -10.69 -8.91
N LEU A 61 -6.84 -11.83 -9.54
CA LEU A 61 -6.90 -13.14 -8.89
C LEU A 61 -5.94 -13.22 -7.68
N ARG A 62 -4.69 -12.75 -7.84
CA ARG A 62 -3.71 -12.74 -6.73
C ARG A 62 -4.18 -11.89 -5.55
N ILE A 63 -4.85 -10.76 -5.80
CA ILE A 63 -5.37 -9.89 -4.74
C ILE A 63 -6.53 -10.53 -4.02
N LEU A 64 -7.47 -11.14 -4.74
CA LEU A 64 -8.59 -11.84 -4.10
C LEU A 64 -8.10 -12.94 -3.17
N THR A 65 -7.09 -13.70 -3.60
CA THR A 65 -6.50 -14.77 -2.76
C THR A 65 -5.63 -14.24 -1.62
N ALA A 66 -5.00 -13.06 -1.77
CA ALA A 66 -4.32 -12.39 -0.67
C ALA A 66 -5.27 -12.04 0.50
N GLY A 67 -6.56 -11.86 0.19
CA GLY A 67 -7.61 -11.70 1.19
C GLY A 67 -7.70 -12.84 2.19
N VAL A 68 -7.42 -14.06 1.77
CA VAL A 68 -7.44 -15.24 2.66
C VAL A 68 -6.43 -15.09 3.79
N LEU A 69 -5.18 -14.72 3.47
CA LEU A 69 -4.14 -14.49 4.47
C LEU A 69 -4.51 -13.35 5.42
N SER A 70 -4.82 -12.18 4.88
CA SER A 70 -5.12 -11.00 5.70
C SER A 70 -6.39 -11.18 6.53
N GLY A 71 -7.44 -11.79 5.97
CA GLY A 71 -8.68 -12.08 6.67
C GLY A 71 -8.46 -13.03 7.86
N ILE A 72 -7.69 -14.10 7.67
CA ILE A 72 -7.35 -15.03 8.75
C ILE A 72 -6.54 -14.32 9.85
N LEU A 73 -5.49 -13.58 9.50
CA LEU A 73 -4.67 -12.87 10.48
C LEU A 73 -5.49 -11.89 11.34
N ILE A 74 -6.44 -11.19 10.72
CA ILE A 74 -7.27 -10.19 11.41
C ILE A 74 -8.36 -10.87 12.25
N GLN A 75 -9.14 -11.76 11.67
CA GLN A 75 -10.31 -12.35 12.32
C GLN A 75 -9.96 -13.32 13.47
N THR A 76 -8.80 -13.99 13.38
CA THR A 76 -8.32 -14.84 14.46
C THR A 76 -7.69 -14.07 15.62
N GLY A 77 -7.46 -12.76 15.47
CA GLY A 77 -6.74 -11.96 16.45
C GLY A 77 -5.22 -12.16 16.43
N ALA A 78 -4.67 -12.88 15.44
CA ALA A 78 -3.22 -13.08 15.31
C ALA A 78 -2.46 -11.76 15.21
N THR A 79 -3.02 -10.75 14.49
CA THR A 79 -2.47 -9.40 14.40
C THR A 79 -2.31 -8.75 15.77
N THR A 80 -3.32 -8.87 16.64
CA THR A 80 -3.32 -8.32 18.01
C THR A 80 -2.25 -9.01 18.86
N VAL A 81 -2.15 -10.34 18.80
CA VAL A 81 -1.14 -11.09 19.55
C VAL A 81 0.29 -10.72 19.12
N ILE A 82 0.54 -10.64 17.82
CA ILE A 82 1.86 -10.27 17.28
C ILE A 82 2.25 -8.85 17.73
N SER A 83 1.34 -7.88 17.59
CA SER A 83 1.63 -6.49 17.99
C SER A 83 1.87 -6.33 19.47
N ASN A 84 1.03 -6.94 20.31
CA ASN A 84 1.19 -6.91 21.77
C ASN A 84 2.51 -7.55 22.24
N ALA A 85 2.92 -8.66 21.60
CA ALA A 85 4.19 -9.31 21.93
C ALA A 85 5.40 -8.41 21.65
N ILE A 86 5.38 -7.65 20.54
CA ILE A 86 6.44 -6.70 20.17
C ILE A 86 6.48 -5.55 21.18
N ILE A 87 5.33 -4.93 21.44
CA ILE A 87 5.21 -3.77 22.33
C ILE A 87 5.64 -4.14 23.76
N ASN A 88 5.16 -5.26 24.27
CA ASN A 88 5.48 -5.72 25.63
C ASN A 88 6.97 -6.07 25.79
N LYS A 89 7.58 -6.69 24.76
CA LYS A 89 9.00 -7.05 24.78
C LYS A 89 9.93 -5.84 24.76
N MET A 90 9.56 -4.76 24.04
CA MET A 90 10.38 -3.56 23.91
C MET A 90 10.24 -2.59 25.08
N GLY A 91 9.09 -2.61 25.75
CA GLY A 91 8.79 -1.78 26.92
C GLY A 91 8.58 -0.30 26.61
N GLU A 92 8.15 0.44 27.63
CA GLU A 92 7.72 1.85 27.51
C GLU A 92 8.82 2.83 27.09
N LYS A 93 10.08 2.55 27.45
CA LYS A 93 11.23 3.41 27.07
C LYS A 93 11.45 3.49 25.56
N ARG A 94 10.97 2.50 24.81
CA ARG A 94 11.12 2.40 23.35
C ARG A 94 9.77 2.38 22.64
N VAL A 95 8.76 3.01 23.23
CA VAL A 95 7.37 2.95 22.74
C VAL A 95 7.24 3.29 21.25
N PHE A 96 7.87 4.33 20.77
CA PHE A 96 7.76 4.74 19.36
C PHE A 96 8.36 3.69 18.42
N MET A 97 9.51 3.12 18.78
CA MET A 97 10.11 2.02 18.00
C MET A 97 9.23 0.77 18.07
N ALA A 98 8.65 0.46 19.22
CA ALA A 98 7.78 -0.69 19.41
C ALA A 98 6.50 -0.57 18.55
N LEU A 99 5.86 0.60 18.55
CA LEU A 99 4.68 0.88 17.74
C LEU A 99 4.97 0.84 16.24
N ALA A 100 6.06 1.50 15.81
CA ALA A 100 6.48 1.50 14.42
C ALA A 100 6.86 0.08 13.94
N LEU A 101 7.57 -0.68 14.75
CA LEU A 101 7.95 -2.06 14.40
C LEU A 101 6.73 -3.00 14.39
N ALA A 102 5.78 -2.82 15.32
CA ALA A 102 4.55 -3.61 15.35
C ALA A 102 3.74 -3.40 14.06
N THR A 103 3.47 -2.15 13.68
CA THR A 103 2.74 -1.84 12.44
C THR A 103 3.53 -2.24 11.20
N MET A 104 4.86 -2.05 11.18
CA MET A 104 5.72 -2.50 10.09
C MET A 104 5.61 -4.02 9.86
N LEU A 105 5.71 -4.82 10.90
CA LEU A 105 5.62 -6.27 10.79
C LEU A 105 4.22 -6.75 10.39
N LEU A 106 3.15 -6.13 10.92
CA LEU A 106 1.79 -6.42 10.48
C LEU A 106 1.60 -6.11 8.99
N CYS A 107 2.07 -4.96 8.53
CA CYS A 107 1.98 -4.60 7.12
C CYS A 107 2.86 -5.49 6.23
N ALA A 108 4.08 -5.82 6.67
CA ALA A 108 4.98 -6.69 5.91
C ALA A 108 4.41 -8.10 5.65
N VAL A 109 3.49 -8.58 6.48
CA VAL A 109 2.78 -9.85 6.27
C VAL A 109 1.46 -9.73 5.52
N GLY A 110 1.16 -8.56 4.93
CA GLY A 110 0.00 -8.35 4.05
C GLY A 110 -1.20 -7.68 4.71
N VAL A 111 -1.09 -7.17 5.93
CA VAL A 111 -2.16 -6.37 6.57
C VAL A 111 -2.11 -4.94 6.03
N PHE A 112 -3.28 -4.35 5.72
CA PHE A 112 -3.36 -2.95 5.30
C PHE A 112 -2.94 -1.99 6.43
N ILE A 113 -2.35 -0.85 6.08
CA ILE A 113 -1.81 0.12 7.06
C ILE A 113 -2.90 0.63 8.01
N ASP A 114 -4.08 0.97 7.49
CA ASP A 114 -5.22 1.41 8.30
C ASP A 114 -5.65 0.37 9.33
N VAL A 115 -5.72 -0.90 8.93
CA VAL A 115 -6.06 -2.02 9.83
C VAL A 115 -4.96 -2.26 10.85
N ALA A 116 -3.70 -2.19 10.46
CA ALA A 116 -2.57 -2.31 11.39
C ALA A 116 -2.58 -1.19 12.43
N VAL A 117 -2.84 0.06 12.00
CA VAL A 117 -2.99 1.20 12.91
C VAL A 117 -4.17 1.01 13.85
N ILE A 118 -5.36 0.63 13.33
CA ILE A 118 -6.55 0.38 14.16
C ILE A 118 -6.29 -0.71 15.20
N THR A 119 -5.55 -1.76 14.82
CA THR A 119 -5.22 -2.87 15.73
C THR A 119 -4.26 -2.46 16.86
N VAL A 120 -3.28 -1.61 16.56
CA VAL A 120 -2.24 -1.19 17.51
C VAL A 120 -2.65 0.02 18.34
N ALA A 121 -3.54 0.87 17.83
CA ALA A 121 -3.92 2.14 18.44
C ALA A 121 -4.45 2.02 19.87
N PRO A 122 -5.31 1.05 20.28
CA PRO A 122 -5.76 0.95 21.67
C PRO A 122 -4.60 0.82 22.66
N VAL A 123 -3.63 -0.04 22.36
CA VAL A 123 -2.43 -0.22 23.19
C VAL A 123 -1.55 1.04 23.16
N ALA A 124 -1.38 1.65 21.99
CA ALA A 124 -0.62 2.88 21.83
C ALA A 124 -1.21 4.02 22.67
N LEU A 125 -2.53 4.21 22.62
CA LEU A 125 -3.23 5.25 23.39
C LEU A 125 -3.19 4.98 24.90
N SER A 126 -3.34 3.72 25.32
CA SER A 126 -3.21 3.33 26.75
C SER A 126 -1.81 3.69 27.27
N ILE A 127 -0.75 3.32 26.57
CA ILE A 127 0.63 3.69 26.92
C ILE A 127 0.82 5.20 26.84
N GLY A 128 0.27 5.85 25.82
CA GLY A 128 0.34 7.30 25.64
C GLY A 128 -0.27 8.08 26.82
N LYS A 129 -1.41 7.61 27.35
CA LYS A 129 -2.03 8.19 28.55
C LYS A 129 -1.11 8.08 29.78
N ARG A 130 -0.49 6.91 29.99
CA ARG A 130 0.44 6.70 31.12
C ARG A 130 1.70 7.55 31.02
N LEU A 131 2.26 7.70 29.82
CA LEU A 131 3.49 8.46 29.55
C LEU A 131 3.25 9.92 29.18
N ASN A 132 2.01 10.40 29.16
CA ASN A 132 1.60 11.74 28.75
C ASN A 132 2.06 12.11 27.32
N LEU A 133 2.00 11.14 26.39
CA LEU A 133 2.39 11.32 24.99
C LEU A 133 1.21 11.80 24.13
N SER A 134 1.52 12.60 23.11
CA SER A 134 0.51 13.09 22.16
C SER A 134 -0.02 11.97 21.26
N PRO A 135 -1.35 11.80 21.07
CA PRO A 135 -1.91 10.85 20.11
C PRO A 135 -1.38 11.04 18.68
N SER A 136 -1.11 12.29 18.29
CA SER A 136 -0.53 12.61 16.97
C SER A 136 0.83 11.98 16.75
N VAL A 137 1.70 11.98 17.76
CA VAL A 137 3.04 11.39 17.67
C VAL A 137 2.97 9.87 17.65
N LEU A 138 2.06 9.29 18.44
CA LEU A 138 1.82 7.84 18.44
C LEU A 138 1.31 7.40 17.06
N LEU A 139 0.37 8.16 16.48
CA LEU A 139 -0.16 7.88 15.15
C LEU A 139 0.93 7.93 14.08
N ILE A 140 1.81 8.95 14.10
CA ILE A 140 2.91 9.05 13.13
C ILE A 140 3.88 7.88 13.26
N ALA A 141 4.20 7.44 14.47
CA ALA A 141 5.06 6.26 14.66
C ALA A 141 4.42 5.01 14.05
N MET A 142 3.10 4.81 14.25
CA MET A 142 2.36 3.69 13.67
C MET A 142 2.27 3.79 12.14
N ILE A 143 1.92 4.95 11.59
CA ILE A 143 1.82 5.15 10.13
C ILE A 143 3.19 4.98 9.47
N GLY A 144 4.23 5.55 10.03
CA GLY A 144 5.58 5.43 9.46
C GLY A 144 6.06 3.98 9.42
N GLY A 145 5.87 3.23 10.50
CA GLY A 145 6.13 1.79 10.50
C GLY A 145 5.26 1.05 9.47
N GLY A 146 3.97 1.39 9.40
CA GLY A 146 3.05 0.84 8.43
C GLY A 146 3.49 1.07 6.98
N LYS A 147 3.91 2.29 6.61
CA LYS A 147 4.43 2.61 5.27
C LYS A 147 5.70 1.79 4.95
N CYS A 148 6.61 1.68 5.91
CA CYS A 148 7.82 0.85 5.76
C CYS A 148 7.47 -0.62 5.50
N GLY A 149 6.53 -1.19 6.27
CA GLY A 149 6.07 -2.56 6.08
C GLY A 149 5.32 -2.76 4.75
N ASN A 150 4.57 -1.76 4.33
CA ASN A 150 3.74 -1.81 3.13
C ASN A 150 4.53 -2.02 1.84
N ILE A 151 5.71 -1.39 1.70
CA ILE A 151 6.53 -1.49 0.48
C ILE A 151 7.30 -2.81 0.36
N ILE A 152 7.41 -3.57 1.46
CA ILE A 152 8.06 -4.89 1.50
C ILE A 152 7.05 -6.05 1.65
N SER A 153 5.78 -5.79 1.40
CA SER A 153 4.67 -6.68 1.71
C SER A 153 4.09 -7.32 0.45
N PRO A 154 3.61 -8.57 0.52
CA PRO A 154 2.82 -9.18 -0.54
C PRO A 154 1.37 -8.66 -0.55
N ASN A 155 1.20 -7.36 -0.45
CA ASN A 155 -0.09 -6.68 -0.46
C ASN A 155 -0.50 -6.25 -1.88
N PRO A 156 -1.73 -5.76 -2.07
CA PRO A 156 -2.24 -5.41 -3.40
C PRO A 156 -1.36 -4.45 -4.20
N ASN A 157 -0.82 -3.39 -3.58
CA ASN A 157 -0.01 -2.41 -4.32
C ASN A 157 1.28 -3.02 -4.87
N THR A 158 1.99 -3.85 -4.09
CA THR A 158 3.21 -4.53 -4.54
C THR A 158 2.88 -5.60 -5.59
N ILE A 159 1.80 -6.38 -5.38
CA ILE A 159 1.34 -7.40 -6.34
C ILE A 159 1.00 -6.77 -7.69
N ILE A 160 0.30 -5.64 -7.69
CA ILE A 160 -0.10 -4.94 -8.91
C ILE A 160 1.11 -4.35 -9.62
N ALA A 161 1.96 -3.62 -8.88
CA ALA A 161 3.17 -3.05 -9.45
C ALA A 161 4.05 -4.15 -10.08
N ALA A 162 4.33 -5.23 -9.36
CA ALA A 162 5.08 -6.37 -9.88
C ALA A 162 4.40 -6.99 -11.12
N GLY A 163 3.08 -7.14 -11.09
CA GLY A 163 2.31 -7.70 -12.21
C GLY A 163 2.39 -6.86 -13.48
N ASN A 164 2.19 -5.54 -13.38
CA ASN A 164 2.22 -4.63 -14.51
C ASN A 164 3.61 -4.49 -15.16
N PHE A 165 4.67 -4.71 -14.38
CA PHE A 165 6.05 -4.76 -14.87
C PHE A 165 6.51 -6.16 -15.28
N ASN A 166 5.68 -7.20 -15.14
CA ASN A 166 6.08 -8.60 -15.27
C ASN A 166 7.31 -8.96 -14.41
N ALA A 167 7.41 -8.35 -13.23
CA ALA A 167 8.49 -8.54 -12.28
C ALA A 167 8.15 -9.64 -11.27
N ASP A 168 9.19 -10.24 -10.69
CA ASP A 168 9.01 -11.14 -9.56
C ASP A 168 8.59 -10.37 -8.31
N LEU A 169 7.49 -10.78 -7.66
CA LEU A 169 6.97 -10.12 -6.46
C LEU A 169 8.02 -10.10 -5.33
N SER A 170 8.69 -11.23 -5.09
CA SER A 170 9.68 -11.30 -4.03
C SER A 170 10.89 -10.41 -4.32
N ALA A 171 11.33 -10.32 -5.57
CA ALA A 171 12.41 -9.41 -5.95
C ALA A 171 12.04 -7.95 -5.72
N VAL A 172 10.80 -7.53 -6.05
CA VAL A 172 10.29 -6.18 -5.78
C VAL A 172 10.23 -5.90 -4.27
N MET A 173 9.79 -6.88 -3.47
CA MET A 173 9.79 -6.76 -2.01
C MET A 173 11.22 -6.61 -1.46
N PHE A 174 12.16 -7.43 -1.92
CA PHE A 174 13.56 -7.38 -1.48
C PHE A 174 14.25 -6.07 -1.85
N ALA A 175 13.99 -5.50 -3.02
CA ALA A 175 14.53 -4.20 -3.43
C ALA A 175 14.17 -3.06 -2.46
N ASN A 176 13.04 -3.19 -1.77
CA ASN A 176 12.54 -2.20 -0.82
C ASN A 176 12.92 -2.46 0.66
N ILE A 177 13.62 -3.56 0.99
CA ILE A 177 13.95 -3.88 2.40
C ILE A 177 14.84 -2.79 3.01
N LEU A 178 15.94 -2.41 2.35
CA LEU A 178 16.85 -1.39 2.89
C LEU A 178 16.16 -0.02 2.99
N PRO A 179 15.42 0.48 1.98
CA PRO A 179 14.60 1.68 2.11
C PRO A 179 13.61 1.62 3.29
N ALA A 180 12.94 0.49 3.50
CA ALA A 180 12.00 0.30 4.61
C ALA A 180 12.70 0.39 5.98
N VAL A 181 13.88 -0.20 6.12
CA VAL A 181 14.69 -0.10 7.35
C VAL A 181 15.14 1.34 7.59
N ILE A 182 15.64 2.03 6.57
CA ILE A 182 16.01 3.46 6.66
C ILE A 182 14.80 4.30 7.04
N GLY A 183 13.64 4.09 6.41
CA GLY A 183 12.40 4.78 6.70
C GLY A 183 11.90 4.56 8.14
N LEU A 184 12.04 3.34 8.68
CA LEU A 184 11.72 3.02 10.06
C LEU A 184 12.58 3.84 11.04
N PHE A 185 13.89 3.83 10.85
CA PHE A 185 14.81 4.62 11.68
C PHE A 185 14.55 6.12 11.52
N PHE A 186 14.34 6.60 10.31
CA PHE A 186 13.98 7.99 10.04
C PHE A 186 12.68 8.38 10.76
N THR A 187 11.65 7.57 10.71
CA THR A 187 10.39 7.79 11.42
C THR A 187 10.63 7.96 12.92
N VAL A 188 11.34 7.02 13.54
CA VAL A 188 11.47 6.98 15.01
C VAL A 188 12.48 8.00 15.53
N PHE A 189 13.60 8.19 14.86
CA PHE A 189 14.69 9.03 15.36
C PHE A 189 14.69 10.46 14.83
N VAL A 190 13.99 10.72 13.71
CA VAL A 190 13.89 12.06 13.13
C VAL A 190 12.46 12.58 13.26
N ILE A 191 11.49 11.97 12.58
CA ILE A 191 10.13 12.52 12.50
C ILE A 191 9.47 12.62 13.88
N VAL A 192 9.50 11.58 14.69
CA VAL A 192 8.91 11.58 16.03
C VAL A 192 9.53 12.67 16.92
N ARG A 193 10.83 12.94 16.78
CA ARG A 193 11.51 13.97 17.57
C ARG A 193 11.24 15.40 17.11
N LEU A 194 10.87 15.60 15.83
CA LEU A 194 10.48 16.91 15.30
C LEU A 194 9.09 17.34 15.77
N MET A 195 8.29 16.41 16.29
CA MET A 195 6.92 16.68 16.72
C MET A 195 6.83 16.98 18.21
N PRO A 196 5.84 17.80 18.64
CA PRO A 196 5.54 17.99 20.07
C PRO A 196 5.09 16.67 20.71
N GLN A 197 5.90 16.10 21.59
CA GLN A 197 5.65 14.77 22.16
C GLN A 197 4.61 14.77 23.29
N THR A 198 4.40 15.90 23.98
CA THR A 198 3.51 15.98 25.14
C THR A 198 2.20 16.69 24.83
N VAL A 199 1.13 16.32 25.53
CA VAL A 199 -0.19 16.96 25.41
C VAL A 199 -0.20 18.27 26.18
N LYS A 200 -0.40 19.41 25.50
CA LYS A 200 -0.54 20.73 26.14
C LYS A 200 -1.87 20.94 26.88
N ASN A 201 -2.92 20.15 26.58
CA ASN A 201 -4.25 20.26 27.20
C ASN A 201 -4.78 18.89 27.64
N LYS A 202 -4.96 18.70 28.94
CA LYS A 202 -5.52 17.48 29.55
C LYS A 202 -6.99 17.15 29.24
N LYS A 203 -7.72 18.05 28.57
CA LYS A 203 -9.18 17.92 28.38
C LYS A 203 -9.64 16.98 27.25
N THR A 204 -8.74 16.46 26.42
CA THR A 204 -9.13 15.69 25.22
C THR A 204 -8.95 14.17 25.38
N MET A 205 -8.61 13.69 26.56
CA MET A 205 -8.50 12.24 26.81
C MET A 205 -9.81 11.72 27.43
N MET A 206 -10.87 11.62 26.67
CA MET A 206 -12.10 10.95 27.11
C MET A 206 -11.90 9.43 27.11
N GLN A 207 -12.56 8.85 28.10
CA GLN A 207 -12.59 7.44 28.46
C GLN A 207 -12.98 6.55 27.27
N THR A 208 -12.03 5.88 26.66
CA THR A 208 -12.32 4.61 26.03
C THR A 208 -12.33 3.59 27.18
N GLU A 209 -13.52 3.19 27.64
CA GLU A 209 -13.67 2.00 28.47
C GLU A 209 -13.09 0.85 27.66
N ASP A 210 -12.11 0.18 28.24
CA ASP A 210 -11.56 -1.06 27.72
C ASP A 210 -12.67 -2.14 27.72
N LYS A 211 -13.48 -2.15 26.67
CA LYS A 211 -14.17 -3.36 26.29
C LYS A 211 -13.16 -4.24 25.56
N GLU A 212 -12.25 -4.84 26.32
CA GLU A 212 -11.63 -6.08 25.91
C GLU A 212 -12.79 -7.11 25.77
N GLU A 213 -13.29 -7.25 24.54
CA GLU A 213 -14.00 -8.50 24.21
C GLU A 213 -13.03 -9.63 24.56
N GLU A 214 -13.43 -10.51 25.48
CA GLU A 214 -12.74 -11.77 25.80
C GLU A 214 -12.72 -12.67 24.54
N ARG A 215 -11.94 -12.28 23.54
CA ARG A 215 -11.62 -13.15 22.42
C ARG A 215 -10.56 -14.12 22.92
N ASN A 216 -10.81 -15.41 22.79
CA ASN A 216 -9.79 -16.44 22.98
C ASN A 216 -8.68 -16.24 21.94
N LEU A 217 -7.71 -15.38 22.29
CA LEU A 217 -6.59 -15.04 21.40
C LEU A 217 -5.65 -16.25 21.25
N PRO A 218 -5.15 -16.50 20.04
CA PRO A 218 -4.20 -17.60 19.80
C PRO A 218 -2.85 -17.34 20.49
N SER A 219 -2.01 -18.35 20.61
CA SER A 219 -0.65 -18.18 21.11
C SER A 219 0.22 -17.43 20.09
N LEU A 220 1.26 -16.71 20.56
CA LEU A 220 2.19 -16.02 19.65
C LEU A 220 2.83 -16.98 18.63
N ARG A 221 3.20 -18.17 19.07
CA ARG A 221 3.84 -19.18 18.21
C ARG A 221 2.94 -19.59 17.06
N THR A 222 1.67 -19.85 17.33
CA THR A 222 0.69 -20.24 16.31
C THR A 222 0.29 -19.06 15.41
N SER A 223 0.25 -17.84 15.95
CA SER A 223 -0.01 -16.60 15.19
C SER A 223 1.06 -16.29 14.14
N LEU A 224 2.31 -16.67 14.39
CA LEU A 224 3.43 -16.46 13.47
C LEU A 224 3.48 -17.48 12.32
N ILE A 225 2.74 -18.58 12.38
CA ILE A 225 2.82 -19.63 11.34
C ILE A 225 2.34 -19.12 9.97
N ALA A 226 1.21 -18.40 9.93
CA ALA A 226 0.70 -17.86 8.66
C ALA A 226 1.71 -16.96 7.95
N PRO A 227 2.27 -15.90 8.59
CA PRO A 227 3.31 -15.08 8.00
C PRO A 227 4.56 -15.87 7.58
N VAL A 228 5.05 -16.75 8.46
CA VAL A 228 6.29 -17.51 8.21
C VAL A 228 6.13 -18.44 7.02
N VAL A 229 5.04 -19.20 6.95
CA VAL A 229 4.78 -20.11 5.81
C VAL A 229 4.68 -19.31 4.51
N THR A 230 3.96 -18.18 4.51
CA THR A 230 3.85 -17.30 3.34
C THR A 230 5.22 -16.81 2.87
N ILE A 231 6.04 -16.27 3.79
CA ILE A 231 7.37 -15.74 3.46
C ILE A 231 8.27 -16.86 2.94
N VAL A 232 8.27 -18.03 3.56
CA VAL A 232 9.06 -19.18 3.11
C VAL A 232 8.66 -19.59 1.70
N LEU A 233 7.36 -19.72 1.41
CA LEU A 233 6.88 -20.10 0.07
C LEU A 233 7.30 -19.07 -1.00
N LEU A 234 7.18 -17.77 -0.72
CA LEU A 234 7.60 -16.71 -1.66
C LEU A 234 9.13 -16.64 -1.81
N ALA A 235 9.88 -16.94 -0.76
CA ALA A 235 11.34 -16.93 -0.76
C ALA A 235 11.96 -18.16 -1.46
N LEU A 236 11.20 -19.21 -1.77
CA LEU A 236 11.70 -20.37 -2.48
C LEU A 236 12.21 -20.03 -3.89
N ARG A 237 11.65 -19.01 -4.55
CA ARG A 237 12.11 -18.60 -5.87
C ARG A 237 13.55 -18.05 -5.86
N PRO A 238 13.90 -17.01 -5.07
CA PRO A 238 15.27 -16.53 -5.02
C PRO A 238 16.23 -17.49 -4.35
N ALA A 239 15.75 -18.37 -3.44
CA ALA A 239 16.61 -19.29 -2.67
C ALA A 239 16.88 -20.61 -3.41
N ALA A 240 15.90 -21.16 -4.10
CA ALA A 240 15.93 -22.50 -4.68
C ALA A 240 15.45 -22.57 -6.14
N GLY A 241 15.10 -21.47 -6.78
CA GLY A 241 14.56 -21.42 -8.13
C GLY A 241 13.14 -21.98 -8.27
N ILE A 242 12.48 -22.32 -7.15
CA ILE A 242 11.10 -22.87 -7.16
C ILE A 242 10.11 -21.71 -7.16
N ASN A 243 9.43 -21.50 -8.27
CA ASN A 243 8.44 -20.41 -8.40
C ASN A 243 7.07 -20.83 -7.86
N ILE A 244 6.70 -20.34 -6.69
CA ILE A 244 5.35 -20.46 -6.15
C ILE A 244 4.65 -19.11 -6.31
N ASP A 245 3.59 -19.10 -7.14
CA ASP A 245 2.83 -17.87 -7.39
C ASP A 245 2.14 -17.39 -6.10
N PRO A 246 2.10 -16.07 -5.82
CA PRO A 246 1.37 -15.48 -4.70
C PRO A 246 -0.09 -15.93 -4.60
N LEU A 247 -0.73 -16.23 -5.73
CA LEU A 247 -2.08 -16.81 -5.80
C LEU A 247 -2.23 -18.08 -4.95
N ILE A 248 -1.14 -18.84 -4.79
CA ILE A 248 -1.09 -20.09 -4.00
C ILE A 248 -0.44 -19.83 -2.64
N ALA A 249 0.70 -19.12 -2.62
CA ALA A 249 1.48 -18.93 -1.40
C ALA A 249 0.68 -18.22 -0.28
N LEU A 250 -0.10 -17.20 -0.64
CA LEU A 250 -0.85 -16.39 0.32
C LEU A 250 -2.00 -17.18 0.99
N PRO A 251 -2.90 -17.82 0.25
CA PRO A 251 -3.95 -18.61 0.89
C PRO A 251 -3.42 -19.83 1.63
N VAL A 252 -2.38 -20.50 1.13
CA VAL A 252 -1.77 -21.65 1.84
C VAL A 252 -1.19 -21.20 3.18
N GLY A 253 -0.45 -20.09 3.21
CA GLY A 253 0.07 -19.54 4.47
C GLY A 253 -1.05 -19.21 5.46
N GLY A 254 -2.11 -18.53 4.98
CA GLY A 254 -3.28 -18.23 5.81
C GLY A 254 -3.95 -19.47 6.39
N LEU A 255 -4.26 -20.45 5.54
CA LEU A 255 -4.91 -21.70 5.96
C LEU A 255 -4.04 -22.51 6.94
N CYS A 256 -2.73 -22.65 6.68
CA CYS A 256 -1.81 -23.28 7.63
C CYS A 256 -1.84 -22.60 9.01
N GLY A 257 -1.86 -21.26 9.02
CA GLY A 257 -2.00 -20.51 10.28
C GLY A 257 -3.31 -20.78 11.00
N ALA A 258 -4.45 -20.74 10.29
CA ALA A 258 -5.76 -21.00 10.85
C ALA A 258 -5.86 -22.41 11.48
N ILE A 259 -5.32 -23.40 10.77
CA ILE A 259 -5.25 -24.81 11.24
C ILE A 259 -4.44 -24.90 12.53
N CYS A 260 -3.24 -24.32 12.56
CA CYS A 260 -2.36 -24.36 13.73
C CYS A 260 -2.91 -23.57 14.92
N MET A 261 -3.67 -22.51 14.67
CA MET A 261 -4.40 -21.76 15.71
C MET A 261 -5.67 -22.48 16.18
N LYS A 262 -6.03 -23.64 15.60
CA LYS A 262 -7.26 -24.41 15.89
C LYS A 262 -8.55 -23.61 15.64
N GLN A 263 -8.51 -22.67 14.68
CA GLN A 263 -9.61 -21.76 14.35
C GLN A 263 -10.48 -22.28 13.20
N TRP A 264 -10.75 -23.59 13.17
CA TRP A 264 -11.49 -24.27 12.10
C TRP A 264 -12.86 -23.65 11.79
N LYS A 265 -13.60 -23.26 12.84
CA LYS A 265 -14.93 -22.66 12.71
C LYS A 265 -14.88 -21.25 12.11
N ASN A 266 -13.74 -20.58 12.20
CA ASN A 266 -13.55 -19.21 11.77
C ASN A 266 -12.88 -19.10 10.39
N ILE A 267 -12.54 -20.20 9.72
CA ILE A 267 -11.89 -20.18 8.41
C ILE A 267 -12.79 -19.51 7.38
N LEU A 268 -14.03 -19.98 7.22
CA LEU A 268 -14.96 -19.42 6.22
C LEU A 268 -15.30 -17.95 6.51
N PRO A 269 -15.70 -17.54 7.72
CA PRO A 269 -15.91 -16.13 8.03
C PRO A 269 -14.66 -15.26 7.78
N SER A 270 -13.46 -15.78 8.04
CA SER A 270 -12.20 -15.07 7.79
C SER A 270 -11.95 -14.87 6.29
N ILE A 271 -12.21 -15.90 5.48
CA ILE A 271 -12.09 -15.82 4.02
C ILE A 271 -13.11 -14.81 3.46
N GLU A 272 -14.36 -14.85 3.92
CA GLU A 272 -15.38 -13.88 3.49
C GLU A 272 -15.02 -12.45 3.87
N TYR A 273 -14.52 -12.22 5.08
CA TYR A 273 -14.02 -10.91 5.48
C TYR A 273 -12.87 -10.44 4.57
N GLY A 274 -11.91 -11.30 4.28
CA GLY A 274 -10.81 -11.02 3.38
C GLY A 274 -11.29 -10.70 1.96
N LEU A 275 -12.25 -11.47 1.45
CA LEU A 275 -12.86 -11.25 0.14
C LEU A 275 -13.57 -9.89 0.07
N GLN A 276 -14.34 -9.51 1.08
CA GLN A 276 -15.00 -8.19 1.15
C GLN A 276 -14.00 -7.04 1.09
N LYS A 277 -12.85 -7.16 1.78
CA LYS A 277 -11.80 -6.14 1.76
C LYS A 277 -11.10 -6.07 0.40
N MET A 278 -10.81 -7.21 -0.20
CA MET A 278 -10.06 -7.29 -1.47
C MET A 278 -10.93 -7.03 -2.70
N SER A 279 -12.25 -7.25 -2.64
CA SER A 279 -13.16 -7.00 -3.76
C SER A 279 -13.15 -5.54 -4.21
N VAL A 280 -13.05 -4.60 -3.28
CA VAL A 280 -12.95 -3.17 -3.60
C VAL A 280 -11.71 -2.87 -4.45
N VAL A 281 -10.57 -3.49 -4.11
CA VAL A 281 -9.32 -3.34 -4.85
C VAL A 281 -9.39 -4.05 -6.19
N ALA A 282 -9.98 -5.24 -6.24
CA ALA A 282 -10.18 -6.01 -7.47
C ALA A 282 -11.06 -5.25 -8.49
N ILE A 283 -12.15 -4.62 -8.02
CA ILE A 283 -13.02 -3.79 -8.85
C ILE A 283 -12.27 -2.53 -9.34
N LEU A 284 -11.44 -1.92 -8.49
CA LEU A 284 -10.60 -0.80 -8.89
C LEU A 284 -9.63 -1.19 -10.02
N LEU A 285 -9.01 -2.38 -9.92
CA LEU A 285 -8.12 -2.91 -10.96
C LEU A 285 -8.82 -3.07 -12.31
N ILE A 286 -10.06 -3.52 -12.33
CA ILE A 286 -10.85 -3.60 -13.55
C ILE A 286 -11.00 -2.21 -14.17
N GLY A 287 -11.34 -1.21 -13.36
CA GLY A 287 -11.39 0.19 -13.82
C GLY A 287 -10.04 0.69 -14.36
N THR A 288 -8.93 0.41 -13.64
CA THR A 288 -7.58 0.78 -14.10
C THR A 288 -7.19 0.08 -15.38
N GLY A 289 -7.56 -1.19 -15.57
CA GLY A 289 -7.33 -1.91 -16.81
C GLY A 289 -7.92 -1.18 -18.02
N THR A 290 -9.12 -0.58 -17.88
CA THR A 290 -9.75 0.15 -18.98
C THR A 290 -8.92 1.35 -19.44
N ILE A 291 -8.46 2.20 -18.51
CA ILE A 291 -7.65 3.38 -18.85
C ILE A 291 -6.23 3.00 -19.28
N ALA A 292 -5.67 1.93 -18.71
CA ALA A 292 -4.37 1.40 -19.10
C ALA A 292 -4.37 0.94 -20.57
N GLY A 293 -5.42 0.25 -21.02
CA GLY A 293 -5.58 -0.11 -22.43
C GLY A 293 -5.57 1.12 -23.35
N ILE A 294 -6.27 2.20 -22.98
CA ILE A 294 -6.29 3.46 -23.72
C ILE A 294 -4.89 4.10 -23.79
N ILE A 295 -4.17 4.18 -22.67
CA ILE A 295 -2.83 4.76 -22.59
C ILE A 295 -1.83 3.94 -23.43
N LYS A 296 -1.85 2.63 -23.29
CA LYS A 296 -0.97 1.71 -24.01
C LYS A 296 -1.11 1.82 -25.53
N ASN A 297 -2.33 2.00 -26.03
CA ASN A 297 -2.63 2.13 -27.46
C ASN A 297 -2.52 3.58 -27.97
N SER A 298 -1.92 4.50 -27.19
CA SER A 298 -1.71 5.90 -27.55
C SER A 298 -0.24 6.22 -27.78
N SER A 299 0.05 7.34 -28.46
CA SER A 299 1.38 7.90 -28.61
C SER A 299 1.87 8.64 -27.34
N LEU A 300 1.23 8.47 -26.19
CA LEU A 300 1.59 9.15 -24.94
C LEU A 300 3.00 8.75 -24.46
N LYS A 301 3.38 7.49 -24.65
CA LYS A 301 4.73 7.00 -24.36
C LYS A 301 5.78 7.82 -25.08
N ASP A 302 5.61 8.02 -26.40
CA ASP A 302 6.57 8.75 -27.24
C ASP A 302 6.68 10.22 -26.84
N TRP A 303 5.54 10.83 -26.43
CA TRP A 303 5.51 12.20 -25.92
C TRP A 303 6.27 12.34 -24.60
N ILE A 304 6.12 11.37 -23.69
CA ILE A 304 6.85 11.37 -22.42
C ILE A 304 8.34 11.22 -22.67
N LEU A 305 8.76 10.30 -23.54
CA LEU A 305 10.17 10.10 -23.88
C LEU A 305 10.79 11.36 -24.46
N THR A 306 10.12 11.99 -25.44
CA THR A 306 10.59 13.26 -26.02
C THR A 306 10.65 14.39 -25.00
N GLY A 307 9.67 14.47 -24.10
CA GLY A 307 9.63 15.47 -23.04
C GLY A 307 10.77 15.33 -22.03
N LEU A 308 11.17 14.11 -21.71
CA LEU A 308 12.30 13.82 -20.82
C LEU A 308 13.64 14.24 -21.43
N ASP A 309 13.86 13.91 -22.70
CA ASP A 309 15.06 14.33 -23.43
C ASP A 309 15.23 15.85 -23.40
N HIS A 310 14.13 16.60 -23.53
CA HIS A 310 14.15 18.07 -23.46
C HIS A 310 14.32 18.62 -22.05
N ALA A 311 13.78 17.94 -21.03
CA ALA A 311 13.81 18.41 -19.64
C ALA A 311 15.13 18.14 -18.92
N HIS A 312 16.05 17.36 -19.51
CA HIS A 312 17.30 16.89 -18.87
C HIS A 312 17.07 16.29 -17.47
N MET A 313 15.87 15.74 -17.21
CA MET A 313 15.56 15.06 -15.95
C MET A 313 16.16 13.67 -15.95
N SER A 314 16.63 13.23 -14.77
CA SER A 314 17.06 11.85 -14.60
C SER A 314 15.87 10.89 -14.79
N ASP A 315 16.04 9.95 -15.71
CA ASP A 315 15.04 8.92 -16.02
C ASP A 315 14.58 8.16 -14.77
N ALA A 316 15.48 8.00 -13.80
CA ALA A 316 15.20 7.35 -12.52
C ALA A 316 14.07 8.01 -11.70
N LEU A 317 13.72 9.27 -11.96
CA LEU A 317 12.69 10.00 -11.22
C LEU A 317 11.27 9.76 -11.72
N ILE A 318 11.08 9.24 -12.94
CA ILE A 318 9.73 9.01 -13.52
C ILE A 318 8.93 8.06 -12.66
N ALA A 319 9.52 6.93 -12.29
CA ALA A 319 8.83 5.90 -11.55
C ALA A 319 8.34 6.40 -10.17
N PRO A 320 9.18 6.93 -9.28
CA PRO A 320 8.72 7.39 -7.97
C PRO A 320 7.80 8.62 -8.06
N ILE A 321 8.03 9.55 -9.01
CA ILE A 321 7.16 10.72 -9.19
C ILE A 321 5.78 10.31 -9.69
N SER A 322 5.68 9.39 -10.66
CA SER A 322 4.39 8.89 -11.13
C SER A 322 3.61 8.22 -10.00
N GLY A 323 4.26 7.41 -9.16
CA GLY A 323 3.66 6.84 -7.96
C GLY A 323 3.12 7.91 -7.01
N ALA A 324 3.92 8.93 -6.71
CA ALA A 324 3.53 10.04 -5.83
C ALA A 324 2.36 10.86 -6.38
N LEU A 325 2.38 11.21 -7.66
CA LEU A 325 1.30 11.99 -8.29
C LEU A 325 -0.02 11.21 -8.35
N MET A 326 0.03 9.93 -8.71
CA MET A 326 -1.18 9.11 -8.77
C MET A 326 -1.73 8.81 -7.36
N SER A 327 -0.87 8.65 -6.35
CA SER A 327 -1.32 8.54 -4.96
C SER A 327 -1.90 9.84 -4.43
N ALA A 328 -1.37 10.99 -4.83
CA ALA A 328 -1.96 12.29 -4.50
C ALA A 328 -3.37 12.44 -5.09
N ALA A 329 -3.56 12.04 -6.35
CA ALA A 329 -4.86 12.12 -7.02
C ALA A 329 -5.93 11.23 -6.35
N THR A 330 -5.53 10.07 -5.84
CA THR A 330 -6.43 9.06 -5.29
C THR A 330 -6.48 9.03 -3.75
N ALA A 331 -5.55 9.68 -3.08
CA ALA A 331 -5.27 9.58 -1.65
C ALA A 331 -5.21 8.11 -1.16
N SER A 332 -4.53 7.28 -1.93
CA SER A 332 -4.42 5.83 -1.69
C SER A 332 -3.12 5.27 -2.28
N THR A 333 -2.35 4.55 -1.48
CA THR A 333 -1.15 3.83 -1.97
C THR A 333 -1.53 2.83 -3.06
N THR A 334 -2.55 2.02 -2.81
CA THR A 334 -2.95 0.95 -3.73
C THR A 334 -3.47 1.51 -5.05
N ALA A 335 -4.39 2.48 -5.01
CA ALA A 335 -4.90 3.10 -6.23
C ALA A 335 -3.79 3.87 -6.97
N GLY A 336 -2.94 4.59 -6.26
CA GLY A 336 -1.79 5.31 -6.82
C GLY A 336 -0.79 4.39 -7.51
N ALA A 337 -0.36 3.32 -6.84
CA ALA A 337 0.55 2.33 -7.41
C ALA A 337 -0.09 1.62 -8.62
N THR A 338 -1.40 1.32 -8.55
CA THR A 338 -2.13 0.72 -9.65
C THR A 338 -2.14 1.62 -10.88
N LEU A 339 -2.58 2.88 -10.72
CA LEU A 339 -2.64 3.85 -11.82
C LEU A 339 -1.25 4.14 -12.39
N ALA A 340 -0.26 4.36 -11.54
CA ALA A 340 1.11 4.65 -11.99
C ALA A 340 1.71 3.47 -12.76
N SER A 341 1.64 2.25 -12.22
CA SER A 341 2.23 1.09 -12.88
C SER A 341 1.51 0.72 -14.16
N SER A 342 0.16 0.76 -14.17
CA SER A 342 -0.60 0.44 -15.39
C SER A 342 -0.43 1.48 -16.51
N SER A 343 -0.19 2.75 -16.14
CA SER A 343 -0.05 3.84 -17.12
C SER A 343 1.38 4.00 -17.65
N PHE A 344 2.38 3.76 -16.82
CA PHE A 344 3.76 4.15 -17.11
C PHE A 344 4.77 3.00 -17.16
N ALA A 345 4.37 1.74 -16.88
CA ALA A 345 5.31 0.62 -16.87
C ALA A 345 6.06 0.46 -18.20
N GLU A 346 5.37 0.53 -19.34
CA GLU A 346 6.01 0.41 -20.65
C GLU A 346 6.98 1.56 -20.94
N THR A 347 6.63 2.78 -20.53
CA THR A 347 7.52 3.96 -20.68
C THR A 347 8.77 3.79 -19.82
N ILE A 348 8.60 3.37 -18.56
CA ILE A 348 9.71 3.16 -17.61
C ILE A 348 10.65 2.05 -18.08
N LEU A 349 10.11 0.97 -18.63
CA LEU A 349 10.91 -0.11 -19.23
C LEU A 349 11.66 0.37 -20.50
N ALA A 350 11.02 1.21 -21.31
CA ALA A 350 11.61 1.71 -22.56
C ALA A 350 12.82 2.63 -22.34
N ILE A 351 12.88 3.36 -21.22
CA ILE A 351 14.05 4.17 -20.84
C ILE A 351 15.16 3.35 -20.13
N GLY A 352 15.04 2.02 -20.11
CA GLY A 352 16.09 1.12 -19.60
C GLY A 352 16.02 0.80 -18.12
N ILE A 353 14.98 1.26 -17.37
CA ILE A 353 14.79 0.87 -15.98
C ILE A 353 14.29 -0.57 -15.94
N SER A 354 14.97 -1.44 -15.17
CA SER A 354 14.55 -2.84 -15.07
C SER A 354 13.19 -3.01 -14.38
N ALA A 355 12.47 -4.07 -14.71
CA ALA A 355 11.14 -4.34 -14.23
C ALA A 355 11.02 -4.33 -12.70
N VAL A 356 11.98 -4.92 -12.00
CA VAL A 356 12.01 -4.96 -10.53
C VAL A 356 12.13 -3.56 -9.94
N TRP A 357 13.08 -2.76 -10.45
CA TRP A 357 13.31 -1.41 -9.93
C TRP A 357 12.18 -0.44 -10.29
N GLY A 358 11.62 -0.53 -11.52
CA GLY A 358 10.46 0.25 -11.90
C GLY A 358 9.26 0.02 -10.98
N ALA A 359 8.95 -1.26 -10.73
CA ALA A 359 7.87 -1.64 -9.81
C ALA A 359 8.14 -1.20 -8.37
N ALA A 360 9.38 -1.36 -7.88
CA ALA A 360 9.77 -0.99 -6.52
C ALA A 360 9.71 0.53 -6.29
N MET A 361 10.18 1.32 -7.26
CA MET A 361 10.15 2.78 -7.19
C MET A 361 8.73 3.35 -7.28
N ILE A 362 7.85 2.79 -8.12
CA ILE A 362 6.42 3.18 -8.13
C ILE A 362 5.77 2.86 -6.80
N ASN A 363 6.01 1.66 -6.26
CA ASN A 363 5.40 1.22 -5.00
C ASN A 363 5.83 2.12 -3.82
N SER A 364 7.12 2.44 -3.71
CA SER A 364 7.62 3.37 -2.70
C SER A 364 7.15 4.81 -2.94
N GLY A 365 7.15 5.28 -4.19
CA GLY A 365 6.63 6.59 -4.59
C GLY A 365 5.18 6.79 -4.23
N ALA A 366 4.34 5.76 -4.39
CA ALA A 366 2.93 5.81 -4.04
C ALA A 366 2.66 6.03 -2.53
N THR A 367 3.66 5.86 -1.66
CA THR A 367 3.53 6.15 -0.22
C THR A 367 3.70 7.64 0.12
N VAL A 368 4.12 8.49 -0.84
CA VAL A 368 4.47 9.90 -0.59
C VAL A 368 3.26 10.75 -0.26
N LEU A 369 2.14 10.58 -0.99
CA LEU A 369 0.94 11.43 -0.89
C LEU A 369 -0.37 10.62 -0.76
N ASP A 370 -0.31 9.40 -0.24
CA ASP A 370 -1.43 8.47 -0.08
C ASP A 370 -2.39 8.81 1.08
N HIS A 371 -2.05 9.81 1.88
CA HIS A 371 -2.72 10.18 3.13
C HIS A 371 -3.42 11.55 3.07
N LEU A 372 -3.78 11.99 1.88
CA LEU A 372 -4.46 13.28 1.69
C LEU A 372 -5.92 13.24 2.19
N PRO A 373 -6.54 14.40 2.55
CA PRO A 373 -7.81 14.46 3.27
C PRO A 373 -9.02 13.91 2.52
N HIS A 374 -8.94 13.72 1.22
CA HIS A 374 -10.04 13.14 0.43
C HIS A 374 -10.04 11.60 0.43
N GLY A 375 -9.03 10.95 1.03
CA GLY A 375 -8.94 9.50 1.14
C GLY A 375 -9.47 8.95 2.48
N SER A 376 -9.96 7.71 2.45
CA SER A 376 -10.47 7.01 3.64
C SER A 376 -9.40 6.79 4.71
N PHE A 377 -8.15 6.57 4.31
CA PHE A 377 -7.01 6.36 5.21
C PHE A 377 -6.82 7.53 6.18
N PHE A 378 -6.93 8.78 5.68
CA PHE A 378 -6.82 9.98 6.51
C PHE A 378 -7.84 9.98 7.65
N HIS A 379 -9.11 9.67 7.35
CA HIS A 379 -10.20 9.70 8.32
C HIS A 379 -10.17 8.50 9.27
N ALA A 380 -9.92 7.30 8.76
CA ALA A 380 -9.88 6.09 9.56
C ALA A 380 -8.77 6.14 10.63
N THR A 381 -7.54 6.51 10.21
CA THR A 381 -6.40 6.61 11.13
C THR A 381 -6.49 7.79 12.09
N GLY A 382 -7.05 8.92 11.64
CA GLY A 382 -7.32 10.07 12.51
C GLY A 382 -8.39 9.75 13.55
N GLY A 383 -9.47 9.07 13.14
CA GLY A 383 -10.60 8.72 14.00
C GLY A 383 -10.21 7.77 15.14
N VAL A 384 -9.43 6.72 14.86
CA VAL A 384 -9.02 5.75 15.88
C VAL A 384 -8.09 6.35 16.95
N CYS A 385 -7.37 7.42 16.60
CA CYS A 385 -6.53 8.17 17.54
C CYS A 385 -7.24 9.41 18.11
N GLU A 386 -8.55 9.55 17.90
CA GLU A 386 -9.39 10.66 18.39
C GLU A 386 -8.89 12.05 17.97
N LEU A 387 -8.20 12.14 16.84
CA LEU A 387 -7.69 13.41 16.32
C LEU A 387 -8.80 14.16 15.58
N ASN A 388 -8.94 15.46 15.87
CA ASN A 388 -9.78 16.31 15.06
C ASN A 388 -9.14 16.60 13.69
N PHE A 389 -9.96 17.08 12.75
CA PHE A 389 -9.53 17.30 11.37
C PHE A 389 -8.29 18.21 11.24
N LYS A 390 -8.22 19.29 12.05
CA LYS A 390 -7.08 20.23 12.02
C LYS A 390 -5.79 19.58 12.57
N GLU A 391 -5.90 18.76 13.60
CA GLU A 391 -4.77 18.00 14.13
C GLU A 391 -4.26 16.98 13.11
N ARG A 392 -5.17 16.26 12.47
CA ARG A 392 -4.82 15.28 11.43
C ARG A 392 -4.17 15.93 10.20
N LEU A 393 -4.61 17.13 9.77
CA LEU A 393 -3.98 17.89 8.67
C LEU A 393 -2.51 18.23 8.96
N LYS A 394 -2.17 18.53 10.23
CA LYS A 394 -0.79 18.87 10.60
C LYS A 394 0.19 17.69 10.45
N LEU A 395 -0.32 16.47 10.32
CA LEU A 395 0.51 15.28 10.16
C LEU A 395 0.93 15.04 8.71
N ILE A 396 0.21 15.62 7.73
CA ILE A 396 0.49 15.44 6.31
C ILE A 396 1.97 15.66 5.95
N PRO A 397 2.63 16.77 6.35
CA PRO A 397 4.03 16.96 5.98
C PRO A 397 4.97 15.87 6.53
N TYR A 398 4.70 15.37 7.74
CA TYR A 398 5.51 14.33 8.36
C TYR A 398 5.35 12.98 7.66
N GLU A 399 4.11 12.63 7.30
CA GLU A 399 3.82 11.42 6.53
C GLU A 399 4.40 11.46 5.12
N SER A 400 4.33 12.65 4.46
CA SER A 400 4.96 12.87 3.16
C SER A 400 6.48 12.75 3.23
N LEU A 401 7.12 13.30 4.27
CA LEU A 401 8.57 13.16 4.45
C LEU A 401 9.00 11.69 4.63
N ILE A 402 8.23 10.90 5.36
CA ILE A 402 8.49 9.45 5.48
C ILE A 402 8.40 8.80 4.09
N GLY A 403 7.33 9.08 3.33
CA GLY A 403 7.16 8.56 1.97
C GLY A 403 8.29 8.99 1.03
N ILE A 404 8.74 10.25 1.10
CA ILE A 404 9.87 10.77 0.30
C ILE A 404 11.15 10.01 0.64
N VAL A 405 11.42 9.71 1.91
CA VAL A 405 12.61 8.94 2.30
C VAL A 405 12.55 7.51 1.76
N LEU A 406 11.38 6.89 1.76
CA LEU A 406 11.19 5.56 1.16
C LEU A 406 11.43 5.60 -0.35
N ALA A 407 10.80 6.53 -1.05
CA ALA A 407 10.93 6.69 -2.50
C ALA A 407 12.38 7.04 -2.91
N ALA A 408 12.99 8.01 -2.23
CA ALA A 408 14.38 8.39 -2.46
C ALA A 408 15.35 7.24 -2.17
N GLY A 409 15.14 6.51 -1.07
CA GLY A 409 15.96 5.34 -0.71
C GLY A 409 15.92 4.27 -1.79
N THR A 410 14.74 3.94 -2.32
CA THR A 410 14.59 2.97 -3.43
C THR A 410 15.27 3.47 -4.70
N THR A 411 15.08 4.76 -5.04
CA THR A 411 15.68 5.38 -6.24
C THR A 411 17.20 5.46 -6.14
N ILE A 412 17.74 5.84 -4.99
CA ILE A 412 19.19 5.90 -4.76
C ILE A 412 19.81 4.50 -4.87
N LEU A 413 19.16 3.49 -4.29
CA LEU A 413 19.65 2.10 -4.43
C LEU A 413 19.66 1.64 -5.88
N TYR A 414 18.63 1.99 -6.66
CA TYR A 414 18.62 1.74 -8.10
C TYR A 414 19.84 2.37 -8.78
N ILE A 415 20.09 3.67 -8.54
CA ILE A 415 21.20 4.41 -9.16
C ILE A 415 22.57 3.81 -8.77
N ILE A 416 22.73 3.32 -7.55
CA ILE A 416 24.00 2.73 -7.08
C ILE A 416 24.20 1.31 -7.63
N SER A 417 23.12 0.58 -7.90
CA SER A 417 23.19 -0.81 -8.35
C SER A 417 23.28 -0.99 -9.87
N ASN A 418 23.10 0.08 -10.64
CA ASN A 418 23.18 0.12 -12.10
C ASN A 418 24.11 1.23 -12.56
#